data_0e165801a17a9ea09146a14a48485d2f
#
_entry.id   0e165801a17a9ea09146a14a48485d2f
#
_cell.length_a   1.000
_cell.length_b   1.000
_cell.length_c   1.000
_cell.angle_alpha   90.00
_cell.angle_beta   90.00
_cell.angle_gamma   90.00
#
_symmetry.space_group_name_H-M   'P 1'
#
loop_
_entity.id
_entity.type
_entity.pdbx_description
1 polymer ?
#
loop_
_entity_poly.entity_id
_entity_poly.type
_entity_poly.pdbx_seq_one_letter_code
_entity_poly.pdbx_strand_id
1 'polypeptide(L)'
;MKDIIIAYPNKEVALRLRALLVGEGFRVSHICALGSSALGAAGEKDAGVIICASLLRDMGAGTLAEQLPADFDVVALSKNGKTEYMGNLITLTLPLDRQEFLQKVGGGG
;
A
#
# COMPACT_ATOMS: atom_id res chain seq x y z
N MET A 1 -7.63 -14.70 -0.13
CA MET A 1 -7.65 -13.27 -0.51
C MET A 1 -6.75 -12.50 0.43
N LYS A 2 -5.90 -11.64 -0.12
CA LYS A 2 -4.99 -10.84 0.68
C LYS A 2 -5.73 -9.65 1.29
N ASP A 3 -5.43 -9.36 2.55
CA ASP A 3 -5.95 -8.15 3.18
C ASP A 3 -5.17 -6.93 2.71
N ILE A 4 -5.85 -5.81 2.60
CA ILE A 4 -5.24 -4.55 2.20
C ILE A 4 -5.23 -3.61 3.40
N ILE A 5 -4.06 -3.03 3.64
CA ILE A 5 -3.86 -2.00 4.65
C ILE A 5 -3.48 -0.72 3.91
N ILE A 6 -4.17 0.37 4.20
CA ILE A 6 -3.86 1.67 3.60
C ILE A 6 -3.16 2.51 4.65
N ALA A 7 -1.94 2.96 4.34
CA ALA A 7 -1.16 3.85 5.20
C ALA A 7 -0.91 5.15 4.43
N TYR A 8 -1.74 6.15 4.67
CA TYR A 8 -1.66 7.41 3.94
C TYR A 8 -1.90 8.58 4.89
N PRO A 9 -1.05 9.62 4.86
CA PRO A 9 -1.19 10.75 5.79
C PRO A 9 -2.43 11.58 5.54
N ASN A 10 -2.92 11.62 4.31
CA ASN A 10 -4.15 12.34 3.97
C ASN A 10 -5.33 11.38 4.03
N LYS A 11 -6.20 11.59 5.03
CA LYS A 11 -7.35 10.72 5.26
C LYS A 11 -8.32 10.70 4.08
N GLU A 12 -8.51 11.82 3.42
CA GLU A 12 -9.42 11.91 2.27
C GLU A 12 -8.94 11.03 1.12
N VAL A 13 -7.65 11.07 0.84
CA VAL A 13 -7.04 10.22 -0.18
C VAL A 13 -7.17 8.75 0.21
N ALA A 14 -6.91 8.43 1.48
CA ALA A 14 -7.04 7.06 1.98
C ALA A 14 -8.46 6.53 1.79
N LEU A 15 -9.47 7.33 2.07
CA LEU A 15 -10.86 6.93 1.89
C LEU A 15 -11.23 6.74 0.42
N ARG A 16 -10.67 7.54 -0.48
CA ARG A 16 -10.87 7.36 -1.92
C ARG A 16 -10.24 6.06 -2.42
N LEU A 17 -9.05 5.76 -1.95
CA LEU A 17 -8.38 4.51 -2.28
C LEU A 17 -9.20 3.31 -1.78
N ARG A 18 -9.70 3.41 -0.56
CA ARG A 18 -10.54 2.36 0.00
C ARG A 18 -11.80 2.14 -0.84
N ALA A 19 -12.47 3.23 -1.22
CA ALA A 19 -13.69 3.12 -2.03
C ALA A 19 -13.42 2.45 -3.38
N LEU A 20 -12.32 2.79 -4.02
CA LEU A 20 -11.90 2.18 -5.27
C LEU A 20 -11.66 0.68 -5.10
N LEU A 21 -10.93 0.30 -4.08
CA LEU A 21 -10.57 -1.09 -3.84
C LEU A 21 -11.77 -1.94 -3.44
N VAL A 22 -12.60 -1.43 -2.55
CA VAL A 22 -13.82 -2.15 -2.13
C VAL A 22 -14.77 -2.32 -3.32
N GLY A 23 -14.86 -1.29 -4.17
CA GLY A 23 -15.69 -1.37 -5.38
C GLY A 23 -15.21 -2.44 -6.36
N GLU A 24 -13.93 -2.80 -6.32
CA GLU A 24 -13.35 -3.84 -7.16
C GLU A 24 -13.28 -5.21 -6.48
N GLY A 25 -13.88 -5.34 -5.31
CA GLY A 25 -13.95 -6.60 -4.60
C GLY A 25 -12.80 -6.90 -3.65
N PHE A 26 -11.91 -5.93 -3.41
CA PHE A 26 -10.83 -6.11 -2.45
C PHE A 26 -11.30 -5.85 -1.03
N ARG A 27 -10.66 -6.50 -0.08
CA ARG A 27 -10.94 -6.32 1.34
C ARG A 27 -9.91 -5.38 1.95
N VAL A 28 -10.35 -4.22 2.43
CA VAL A 28 -9.50 -3.27 3.14
C VAL A 28 -9.76 -3.42 4.63
N SER A 29 -8.76 -3.91 5.36
CA SER A 29 -8.92 -4.21 6.79
C SER A 29 -8.55 -3.04 7.69
N HIS A 30 -7.61 -2.19 7.27
CA HIS A 30 -7.13 -1.08 8.09
C HIS A 30 -6.85 0.15 7.25
N ILE A 31 -7.07 1.32 7.85
CA ILE A 31 -6.63 2.60 7.33
C ILE A 31 -5.88 3.30 8.45
N CYS A 32 -4.65 3.74 8.17
CA CYS A 32 -3.82 4.42 9.15
C CYS A 32 -2.98 5.50 8.47
N ALA A 33 -2.35 6.35 9.26
CA ALA A 33 -1.56 7.47 8.76
C ALA A 33 -0.05 7.24 8.87
N LEU A 34 0.37 6.30 9.69
CA LEU A 34 1.79 6.07 10.00
C LEU A 34 2.23 4.67 9.57
N GLY A 35 3.51 4.56 9.23
CA GLY A 35 4.11 3.27 8.90
C GLY A 35 4.12 2.32 10.09
N SER A 36 4.37 2.83 11.29
CA SER A 36 4.35 2.00 12.51
C SER A 36 2.97 1.39 12.75
N SER A 37 1.91 2.13 12.48
CA SER A 37 0.55 1.61 12.60
C SER A 37 0.27 0.52 11.56
N ALA A 38 0.78 0.70 10.34
CA ALA A 38 0.66 -0.30 9.29
C ALA A 38 1.41 -1.59 9.65
N LEU A 39 2.60 -1.47 10.24
CA LEU A 39 3.37 -2.62 10.70
C LEU A 39 2.63 -3.38 11.79
N GLY A 40 2.02 -2.66 12.73
CA GLY A 40 1.22 -3.29 13.78
C GLY A 40 0.04 -4.07 13.21
N ALA A 41 -0.67 -3.48 12.25
CA ALA A 41 -1.78 -4.15 11.59
C ALA A 41 -1.32 -5.37 10.79
N ALA A 42 -0.18 -5.26 10.09
CA ALA A 42 0.39 -6.36 9.33
C ALA A 42 0.78 -7.54 10.22
N GLY A 43 1.26 -7.25 11.44
CA GLY A 43 1.63 -8.29 12.40
C GLY A 43 0.47 -9.20 12.82
N GLU A 44 -0.76 -8.77 12.61
CA GLU A 44 -1.95 -9.53 12.92
C GLU A 44 -2.44 -10.40 11.76
N LYS A 45 -1.77 -10.30 10.61
CA LYS A 45 -2.19 -10.97 9.37
C LYS A 45 -1.06 -11.85 8.85
N ASP A 46 -1.43 -12.88 8.09
CA ASP A 46 -0.44 -13.78 7.50
C ASP A 46 0.12 -13.26 6.19
N ALA A 47 -0.69 -12.56 5.42
CA ALA A 47 -0.29 -12.02 4.13
C ALA A 47 -1.16 -10.82 3.78
N GLY A 48 -0.66 -9.95 2.92
CA GLY A 48 -1.42 -8.79 2.49
C GLY A 48 -0.65 -7.85 1.60
N VAL A 49 -1.29 -6.70 1.34
CA VAL A 49 -0.71 -5.61 0.57
C VAL A 49 -0.87 -4.34 1.38
N ILE A 50 0.19 -3.58 1.51
CA ILE A 50 0.12 -2.24 2.10
C ILE A 50 0.20 -1.22 0.98
N ILE A 51 -0.80 -0.35 0.91
CA ILE A 51 -0.81 0.76 -0.03
C ILE A 51 -0.49 2.02 0.77
N CYS A 52 0.56 2.73 0.39
CA CYS A 52 1.03 3.87 1.16
C CYS A 52 1.57 5.00 0.29
N ALA A 53 1.76 6.16 0.90
CA ALA A 53 2.53 7.22 0.28
C ALA A 53 4.01 6.80 0.27
N SER A 54 4.76 7.28 -0.72
CA SER A 54 6.19 6.96 -0.82
C SER A 54 6.97 7.42 0.41
N LEU A 55 6.48 8.45 1.08
CA LEU A 55 7.06 8.96 2.32
C LEU A 55 5.95 9.19 3.34
N LEU A 56 6.03 8.50 4.46
CA LEU A 56 5.14 8.70 5.61
C LEU A 56 5.87 9.57 6.64
N ARG A 57 5.15 10.05 7.64
CA ARG A 57 5.74 10.95 8.65
C ARG A 57 6.84 10.29 9.46
N ASP A 58 6.70 9.00 9.73
CA ASP A 58 7.62 8.26 10.56
C ASP A 58 8.62 7.39 9.79
N MET A 59 8.35 7.09 8.52
CA MET A 59 9.28 6.30 7.71
C MET A 59 8.94 6.38 6.23
N GLY A 60 9.89 6.05 5.38
CA GLY A 60 9.64 5.89 3.95
C GLY A 60 9.09 4.50 3.62
N ALA A 61 8.55 4.37 2.42
CA ALA A 61 7.99 3.10 1.96
C ALA A 61 9.05 1.98 1.89
N GLY A 62 10.29 2.32 1.55
CA GLY A 62 11.38 1.35 1.54
C GLY A 62 11.66 0.76 2.91
N THR A 63 11.69 1.61 3.93
CA THR A 63 11.88 1.17 5.31
C THR A 63 10.72 0.30 5.77
N LEU A 64 9.51 0.70 5.42
CA LEU A 64 8.32 -0.09 5.73
C LEU A 64 8.39 -1.48 5.10
N ALA A 65 8.76 -1.55 3.83
CA ALA A 65 8.88 -2.82 3.11
C ALA A 65 9.92 -3.76 3.74
N GLU A 66 11.03 -3.19 4.21
CA GLU A 66 12.09 -3.99 4.86
C GLU A 66 11.65 -4.60 6.18
N GLN A 67 10.72 -3.97 6.88
CA GLN A 67 10.27 -4.42 8.20
C GLN A 67 9.07 -5.35 8.15
N LEU A 68 8.49 -5.55 6.97
CA LEU A 68 7.31 -6.40 6.82
C LEU A 68 7.66 -7.87 6.70
N PRO A 69 6.73 -8.76 7.12
CA PRO A 69 6.88 -10.18 6.82
C PRO A 69 6.96 -10.45 5.31
N ALA A 70 7.56 -11.59 4.96
CA ALA A 70 7.83 -11.94 3.56
C ALA A 70 6.58 -12.02 2.67
N ASP A 71 5.43 -12.31 3.26
CA ASP A 71 4.19 -12.47 2.52
C ASP A 71 3.42 -11.17 2.32
N PHE A 72 4.05 -10.03 2.64
CA PHE A 72 3.48 -8.70 2.39
C PHE A 72 4.18 -8.01 1.24
N ASP A 73 3.39 -7.35 0.41
CA ASP A 73 3.88 -6.48 -0.64
C ASP A 73 3.50 -5.04 -0.30
N VAL A 74 4.29 -4.10 -0.78
CA VAL A 74 4.04 -2.67 -0.60
C VAL A 74 3.85 -2.03 -1.95
N VAL A 75 2.75 -1.29 -2.10
CA VAL A 75 2.49 -0.46 -3.27
C VAL A 75 2.56 0.99 -2.80
N ALA A 76 3.64 1.66 -3.13
CA ALA A 76 3.86 3.05 -2.76
C ALA A 76 3.44 3.97 -3.90
N LEU A 77 2.83 5.09 -3.54
CA LEU A 77 2.37 6.10 -4.50
C LEU A 77 3.25 7.34 -4.37
N SER A 78 3.85 7.76 -5.46
CA SER A 78 4.78 8.89 -5.48
C SER A 78 4.37 9.93 -6.51
N LYS A 79 4.45 11.20 -6.14
CA LYS A 79 4.20 12.30 -7.07
C LYS A 79 5.37 12.53 -8.01
N ASN A 80 6.57 12.26 -7.54
CA ASN A 80 7.80 12.55 -8.26
C ASN A 80 8.64 11.30 -8.34
N GLY A 81 8.54 10.59 -9.41
CA GLY A 81 9.35 9.41 -9.50
C GLY A 81 8.98 8.58 -10.70
N LYS A 82 9.71 7.52 -10.85
CA LYS A 82 9.46 6.53 -11.88
C LYS A 82 8.83 5.31 -11.22
N THR A 83 8.06 4.57 -11.97
CA THR A 83 7.61 3.26 -11.53
C THR A 83 8.84 2.39 -11.31
N GLU A 84 9.00 1.90 -10.09
CA GLU A 84 10.15 1.11 -9.69
C GLU A 84 9.70 -0.17 -8.99
N TYR A 85 10.55 -1.19 -9.11
CA TYR A 85 10.33 -2.48 -8.46
C TYR A 85 11.56 -2.81 -7.63
N MET A 86 11.37 -3.08 -6.35
CA MET A 86 12.48 -3.41 -5.47
C MET A 86 12.00 -4.45 -4.44
N GLY A 87 12.33 -5.71 -4.67
CA GLY A 87 11.86 -6.78 -3.80
C GLY A 87 10.34 -6.83 -3.75
N ASN A 88 9.78 -6.66 -2.56
CA ASN A 88 8.34 -6.63 -2.34
C ASN A 88 7.75 -5.21 -2.46
N LEU A 89 8.54 -4.23 -2.83
CA LEU A 89 8.11 -2.84 -2.97
C LEU A 89 7.91 -2.49 -4.44
N ILE A 90 6.73 -1.98 -4.76
CA ILE A 90 6.40 -1.44 -6.08
C ILE A 90 6.04 0.02 -5.89
N THR A 91 6.71 0.92 -6.58
CA THR A 91 6.40 2.35 -6.54
C THR A 91 5.69 2.75 -7.81
N LEU A 92 4.50 3.29 -7.68
CA LEU A 92 3.72 3.81 -8.81
C LEU A 92 3.72 5.32 -8.79
N THR A 93 3.73 5.93 -9.98
CA THR A 93 3.76 7.38 -10.12
C THR A 93 2.34 7.93 -10.23
N LEU A 94 2.09 9.04 -9.54
CA LEU A 94 0.84 9.78 -9.66
C LEU A 94 0.90 10.72 -10.88
N PRO A 95 -0.22 10.99 -11.57
CA PRO A 95 -1.57 10.53 -11.24
C PRO A 95 -1.75 9.04 -11.46
N LEU A 96 -2.61 8.45 -10.64
CA LEU A 96 -2.77 7.02 -10.57
C LEU A 96 -3.47 6.45 -11.82
N ASP A 97 -2.84 5.48 -12.46
CA ASP A 97 -3.49 4.69 -13.49
C ASP A 97 -4.29 3.59 -12.79
N ARG A 98 -5.61 3.66 -12.89
CA ARG A 98 -6.49 2.74 -12.19
C ARG A 98 -6.21 1.28 -12.53
N GLN A 99 -6.04 0.95 -13.82
CA GLN A 99 -5.80 -0.43 -14.23
C GLN A 99 -4.46 -0.95 -13.73
N GLU A 100 -3.42 -0.14 -13.86
CA GLU A 100 -2.10 -0.51 -13.36
C GLU A 100 -2.12 -0.73 -11.85
N PHE A 101 -2.76 0.19 -11.12
CA PHE A 101 -2.88 0.10 -9.68
C PHE A 101 -3.59 -1.17 -9.26
N LEU A 102 -4.75 -1.45 -9.83
CA LEU A 102 -5.53 -2.64 -9.49
C LEU A 102 -4.79 -3.92 -9.83
N GLN A 103 -4.07 -3.94 -10.95
CA GLN A 103 -3.26 -5.09 -11.34
C GLN A 103 -2.16 -5.37 -10.32
N LYS A 104 -1.46 -4.34 -9.86
CA LYS A 104 -0.38 -4.51 -8.88
C LYS A 104 -0.91 -4.91 -7.53
N VAL A 105 -2.02 -4.34 -7.09
CA VAL A 105 -2.66 -4.69 -5.83
C VAL A 105 -3.20 -6.12 -5.88
N GLY A 106 -3.76 -6.52 -7.01
CA GLY A 106 -4.29 -7.86 -7.20
C GLY A 106 -3.23 -8.96 -7.15
N GLY A 107 -1.99 -8.58 -6.92
CA GLY A 107 -0.95 -9.55 -6.71
C GLY A 107 -0.23 -9.95 -7.97
N GLY A 108 -0.51 -9.28 -9.05
CA GLY A 108 0.23 -9.51 -10.29
C GLY A 108 0.54 -10.97 -10.50
N GLY A 109 -0.29 -11.75 -9.94
CA GLY A 109 -0.04 -13.11 -9.91
C GLY A 109 -0.51 -13.99 -10.38
#